data_e86e349a5a3b5a7a4c26fca65059d0bb
#
_entry.id   e86e349a5a3b5a7a4c26fca65059d0bb
#
_cell.length_a   1.000
_cell.length_b   1.000
_cell.length_c   1.000
_cell.angle_alpha   90.00
_cell.angle_beta   90.00
_cell.angle_gamma   90.00
#
_symmetry.space_group_name_H-M   'P 1'
#
loop_
_entity.id
_entity.type
_entity.pdbx_description
1 polymer ?
#
loop_
_entity_poly.entity_id
_entity_poly.type
_entity_poly.pdbx_seq_one_letter_code
_entity_poly.pdbx_strand_id
1 'polypeptide(L)'
;VQQAQTLTLTSRAFYNDKLGKYEKYITELFGFDKILPMNTGAEAVETAIKICRKWAYEKKGISENEAQIIVCDGNFHGRTTTIISFSNDENARKNFGPYTAGFIKIAYDDLDALEKAITSSNNIAGFLVEPIQGEAGVYVPSATYLAKAKALCEAHNVLFIADEVQTGIARTGSLLAVCGNCTCENQCEK
;
A
#
# COMPACT_ATOMS: atom_id res chain seq x y z
N VAL A 1 28.95 -11.06 -7.29
CA VAL A 1 30.36 -11.23 -6.90
C VAL A 1 31.10 -9.92 -7.03
N GLN A 2 31.16 -9.29 -8.21
CA GLN A 2 31.93 -8.06 -8.43
C GLN A 2 31.54 -6.93 -7.47
N GLN A 3 30.25 -6.66 -7.22
CA GLN A 3 29.79 -5.64 -6.28
C GLN A 3 30.22 -5.95 -4.84
N ALA A 4 30.13 -7.23 -4.44
CA ALA A 4 30.55 -7.64 -3.10
C ALA A 4 32.07 -7.47 -2.88
N GLN A 5 32.89 -7.58 -3.93
CA GLN A 5 34.33 -7.33 -3.88
C GLN A 5 34.66 -5.83 -3.80
N THR A 6 33.75 -4.96 -4.27
CA THR A 6 33.96 -3.51 -4.28
C THR A 6 33.41 -2.88 -3.03
N LEU A 7 32.12 -3.07 -2.75
CA LEU A 7 31.40 -2.48 -1.60
C LEU A 7 30.07 -3.20 -1.39
N THR A 8 29.84 -3.72 -0.20
CA THR A 8 28.62 -4.44 0.14
C THR A 8 27.55 -3.54 0.75
N LEU A 9 27.94 -2.63 1.65
CA LEU A 9 27.02 -1.77 2.37
C LEU A 9 27.63 -0.38 2.57
N THR A 10 26.83 0.65 2.34
CA THR A 10 27.12 2.02 2.74
C THR A 10 26.10 2.50 3.75
N SER A 11 26.52 3.38 4.68
CA SER A 11 25.57 4.15 5.47
C SER A 11 24.70 5.03 4.55
N ARG A 12 23.45 5.25 4.90
CA ARG A 12 22.55 6.19 4.19
C ARG A 12 23.06 7.65 4.21
N ALA A 13 24.01 7.96 5.05
CA ALA A 13 24.67 9.26 5.07
C ALA A 13 25.59 9.50 3.86
N PHE A 14 25.90 8.46 3.09
CA PHE A 14 26.80 8.53 1.94
C PHE A 14 26.11 8.07 0.66
N TYR A 15 26.51 8.64 -0.47
CA TYR A 15 26.06 8.19 -1.79
C TYR A 15 26.78 6.90 -2.18
N ASN A 16 26.09 6.06 -2.95
CA ASN A 16 26.69 4.93 -3.66
C ASN A 16 26.28 4.95 -5.14
N ASP A 17 27.04 4.25 -5.96
CA ASP A 17 26.87 4.24 -7.42
C ASP A 17 25.75 3.31 -7.92
N LYS A 18 25.09 2.57 -7.05
CA LYS A 18 24.05 1.57 -7.40
C LYS A 18 22.65 2.08 -7.14
N LEU A 19 22.42 2.77 -6.02
CA LEU A 19 21.08 3.18 -5.61
C LEU A 19 20.40 4.05 -6.68
N GLY A 20 21.04 5.09 -7.17
CA GLY A 20 20.46 5.96 -8.20
C GLY A 20 20.19 5.24 -9.53
N LYS A 21 21.01 4.25 -9.92
CA LYS A 21 20.74 3.40 -11.09
C LYS A 21 19.53 2.49 -10.87
N TYR A 22 19.42 1.92 -9.67
CA TYR A 22 18.29 1.10 -9.28
C TYR A 22 16.99 1.91 -9.25
N GLU A 23 17.01 3.08 -8.62
CA GLU A 23 15.86 3.98 -8.53
C GLU A 23 15.35 4.36 -9.92
N LYS A 24 16.25 4.77 -10.82
CA LYS A 24 15.90 5.08 -12.20
C LYS A 24 15.28 3.89 -12.91
N TYR A 25 15.91 2.72 -12.84
CA TYR A 25 15.42 1.51 -13.49
C TYR A 25 14.02 1.10 -13.00
N ILE A 26 13.79 1.12 -11.68
CA ILE A 26 12.51 0.70 -11.09
C ILE A 26 11.40 1.71 -11.38
N THR A 27 11.69 3.01 -11.33
CA THR A 27 10.69 4.04 -11.67
C THR A 27 10.28 3.95 -13.13
N GLU A 28 11.23 3.73 -14.05
CA GLU A 28 10.94 3.51 -15.46
C GLU A 28 10.15 2.22 -15.70
N LEU A 29 10.52 1.11 -15.03
CA LEU A 29 9.89 -0.20 -15.18
C LEU A 29 8.41 -0.19 -14.74
N PHE A 30 8.13 0.40 -13.58
CA PHE A 30 6.79 0.43 -13.01
C PHE A 30 6.00 1.70 -13.37
N GLY A 31 6.64 2.71 -13.97
CA GLY A 31 6.01 3.96 -14.35
C GLY A 31 5.61 4.87 -13.19
N PHE A 32 6.32 4.80 -12.07
CA PHE A 32 6.14 5.71 -10.95
C PHE A 32 7.18 6.84 -10.97
N ASP A 33 6.82 8.02 -10.46
CA ASP A 33 7.72 9.17 -10.42
C ASP A 33 8.88 8.99 -9.44
N LYS A 34 8.66 8.25 -8.37
CA LYS A 34 9.61 8.09 -7.27
C LYS A 34 9.55 6.71 -6.65
N ILE A 35 10.66 6.30 -6.07
CA ILE A 35 10.77 5.11 -5.23
C ILE A 35 11.45 5.47 -3.91
N LEU A 36 11.04 4.81 -2.84
CA LEU A 36 11.67 4.87 -1.53
C LEU A 36 11.94 3.44 -1.04
N PRO A 37 13.16 2.91 -1.23
CA PRO A 37 13.50 1.55 -0.83
C PRO A 37 13.41 1.35 0.69
N MET A 38 12.82 0.22 1.10
CA MET A 38 12.70 -0.22 2.49
C MET A 38 13.30 -1.62 2.64
N ASN A 39 13.58 -2.05 3.88
CA ASN A 39 14.21 -3.35 4.12
C ASN A 39 13.17 -4.48 4.19
N THR A 40 11.93 -4.18 4.58
CA THR A 40 10.87 -5.17 4.77
C THR A 40 9.52 -4.63 4.29
N GLY A 41 8.57 -5.55 4.04
CA GLY A 41 7.19 -5.16 3.72
C GLY A 41 6.52 -4.37 4.84
N ALA A 42 6.75 -4.74 6.10
CA ALA A 42 6.22 -4.00 7.24
C ALA A 42 6.74 -2.56 7.30
N GLU A 43 8.04 -2.33 7.03
CA GLU A 43 8.59 -0.97 6.92
C GLU A 43 8.00 -0.19 5.74
N ALA A 44 7.76 -0.86 4.61
CA ALA A 44 7.14 -0.24 3.45
C ALA A 44 5.70 0.21 3.76
N VAL A 45 4.90 -0.64 4.40
CA VAL A 45 3.52 -0.33 4.80
C VAL A 45 3.49 0.79 5.84
N GLU A 46 4.32 0.72 6.90
CA GLU A 46 4.42 1.80 7.89
C GLU A 46 4.80 3.14 7.25
N THR A 47 5.71 3.10 6.27
CA THR A 47 6.13 4.29 5.53
C THR A 47 4.99 4.81 4.65
N ALA A 48 4.24 3.93 3.97
CA ALA A 48 3.09 4.33 3.16
C ALA A 48 1.99 4.98 4.03
N ILE A 49 1.68 4.42 5.21
CA ILE A 49 0.76 5.00 6.18
C ILE A 49 1.25 6.40 6.62
N LYS A 50 2.52 6.55 6.96
CA LYS A 50 3.11 7.83 7.36
C LYS A 50 3.03 8.87 6.23
N ILE A 51 3.39 8.50 5.00
CA ILE A 51 3.32 9.39 3.83
C ILE A 51 1.87 9.79 3.55
N CYS A 52 0.93 8.84 3.62
CA CYS A 52 -0.49 9.11 3.44
C CYS A 52 -1.01 10.14 4.45
N ARG A 53 -0.71 9.97 5.74
CA ARG A 53 -1.08 10.92 6.79
C ARG A 53 -0.43 12.28 6.58
N LYS A 54 0.87 12.33 6.28
CA LYS A 54 1.57 13.58 6.02
C LYS A 54 0.98 14.33 4.83
N TRP A 55 0.71 13.64 3.72
CA TRP A 55 0.04 14.21 2.57
C TRP A 55 -1.36 14.75 2.91
N ALA A 56 -2.12 14.00 3.71
CA ALA A 56 -3.45 14.42 4.14
C ALA A 56 -3.43 15.75 4.92
N TYR A 57 -2.47 15.92 5.80
CA TYR A 57 -2.32 17.15 6.60
C TYR A 57 -1.76 18.31 5.79
N GLU A 58 -0.73 18.09 4.99
CA GLU A 58 0.00 19.14 4.30
C GLU A 58 -0.61 19.53 2.93
N LYS A 59 -1.35 18.63 2.28
CA LYS A 59 -1.87 18.82 0.92
C LYS A 59 -3.38 18.73 0.81
N LYS A 60 -4.02 17.78 1.48
CA LYS A 60 -5.48 17.61 1.43
C LYS A 60 -6.21 18.58 2.39
N GLY A 61 -5.53 19.08 3.42
CA GLY A 61 -6.10 20.03 4.39
C GLY A 61 -6.88 19.36 5.52
N ILE A 62 -6.66 18.08 5.78
CA ILE A 62 -7.21 17.39 6.95
C ILE A 62 -6.50 17.92 8.19
N SER A 63 -7.24 18.15 9.30
CA SER A 63 -6.66 18.57 10.57
C SER A 63 -5.70 17.55 11.11
N GLU A 64 -4.65 17.99 11.79
CA GLU A 64 -3.65 17.11 12.39
C GLU A 64 -4.32 16.08 13.33
N ASN A 65 -3.87 14.82 13.24
CA ASN A 65 -4.38 13.65 13.98
C ASN A 65 -5.77 13.15 13.57
N GLU A 66 -6.44 13.75 12.58
CA GLU A 66 -7.79 13.33 12.15
C GLU A 66 -7.80 12.45 10.87
N ALA A 67 -6.66 12.30 10.19
CA ALA A 67 -6.60 11.49 8.97
C ALA A 67 -6.97 10.02 9.23
N GLN A 68 -7.89 9.52 8.42
CA GLN A 68 -8.36 8.13 8.45
C GLN A 68 -7.92 7.38 7.20
N ILE A 69 -7.56 6.11 7.38
CA ILE A 69 -7.17 5.21 6.29
C ILE A 69 -8.14 4.03 6.29
N ILE A 70 -8.73 3.76 5.13
CA ILE A 70 -9.60 2.61 4.92
C ILE A 70 -8.73 1.38 4.67
N VAL A 71 -9.07 0.26 5.29
CA VAL A 71 -8.42 -1.05 5.13
C VAL A 71 -9.48 -2.13 4.96
N CYS A 72 -9.11 -3.27 4.42
CA CYS A 72 -10.04 -4.39 4.25
C CYS A 72 -10.04 -5.35 5.45
N ASP A 73 -11.17 -6.00 5.71
CA ASP A 73 -11.20 -7.16 6.59
C ASP A 73 -10.36 -8.30 6.02
N GLY A 74 -9.80 -9.13 6.89
CA GLY A 74 -8.93 -10.22 6.49
C GLY A 74 -7.53 -9.80 6.02
N ASN A 75 -7.17 -8.51 6.16
CA ASN A 75 -5.89 -7.99 5.71
C ASN A 75 -4.69 -8.57 6.47
N PHE A 76 -3.55 -8.64 5.78
CA PHE A 76 -2.24 -8.89 6.38
C PHE A 76 -1.20 -7.93 5.78
N HIS A 77 -0.81 -6.94 6.57
CA HIS A 77 0.17 -5.91 6.17
C HIS A 77 1.46 -5.94 7.00
N GLY A 78 1.61 -6.94 7.86
CA GLY A 78 2.73 -7.10 8.80
C GLY A 78 2.28 -7.23 10.24
N ARG A 79 3.23 -7.10 11.19
CA ARG A 79 3.01 -7.35 12.62
C ARG A 79 3.52 -6.23 13.53
N THR A 80 3.69 -5.02 13.00
CA THR A 80 4.04 -3.84 13.81
C THR A 80 2.85 -3.39 14.65
N THR A 81 3.10 -2.59 15.69
CA THR A 81 2.04 -2.08 16.59
C THR A 81 0.99 -1.25 15.87
N THR A 82 1.36 -0.51 14.81
CA THR A 82 0.37 0.21 13.99
C THR A 82 -0.45 -0.76 13.15
N ILE A 83 0.19 -1.70 12.47
CA ILE A 83 -0.48 -2.62 11.54
C ILE A 83 -1.44 -3.55 12.28
N ILE A 84 -1.06 -4.10 13.44
CA ILE A 84 -1.97 -4.95 14.21
C ILE A 84 -3.21 -4.21 14.74
N SER A 85 -3.18 -2.88 14.75
CA SER A 85 -4.33 -2.06 15.19
C SER A 85 -5.57 -2.26 14.32
N PHE A 86 -5.38 -2.61 13.05
CA PHE A 86 -6.45 -2.86 12.10
C PHE A 86 -6.52 -4.31 11.59
N SER A 87 -5.70 -5.22 12.10
CA SER A 87 -5.81 -6.65 11.81
C SER A 87 -7.10 -7.26 12.37
N ASN A 88 -7.59 -8.32 11.74
CA ASN A 88 -8.68 -9.17 12.24
C ASN A 88 -8.14 -10.40 13.00
N ASP A 89 -6.84 -10.69 12.93
CA ASP A 89 -6.22 -11.82 13.61
C ASP A 89 -6.09 -11.54 15.12
N GLU A 90 -6.90 -12.25 15.90
CA GLU A 90 -6.87 -12.18 17.37
C GLU A 90 -5.51 -12.54 17.96
N ASN A 91 -4.80 -13.50 17.37
CA ASN A 91 -3.48 -13.90 17.86
C ASN A 91 -2.43 -12.82 17.66
N ALA A 92 -2.57 -12.03 16.59
CA ALA A 92 -1.69 -10.89 16.32
C ALA A 92 -2.01 -9.66 17.18
N ARG A 93 -3.24 -9.56 17.72
CA ARG A 93 -3.73 -8.36 18.43
C ARG A 93 -3.79 -8.51 19.94
N LYS A 94 -4.24 -9.66 20.43
CA LYS A 94 -4.56 -9.83 21.85
C LYS A 94 -3.36 -9.55 22.75
N ASN A 95 -3.54 -8.62 23.71
CA ASN A 95 -2.55 -8.18 24.67
C ASN A 95 -1.36 -7.38 24.11
N PHE A 96 -1.45 -6.86 22.86
CA PHE A 96 -0.43 -6.02 22.22
C PHE A 96 -0.83 -4.55 22.09
N GLY A 97 -1.95 -4.12 22.72
CA GLY A 97 -2.33 -2.71 22.76
C GLY A 97 -1.41 -1.84 23.64
N PRO A 98 -1.58 -0.51 23.63
CA PRO A 98 -2.68 0.25 23.01
C PRO A 98 -2.63 0.28 21.49
N TYR A 99 -3.80 0.30 20.85
CA TYR A 99 -3.91 0.30 19.40
C TYR A 99 -3.90 1.71 18.82
N THR A 100 -3.27 1.85 17.65
CA THR A 100 -3.26 3.11 16.89
C THR A 100 -4.63 3.34 16.25
N ALA A 101 -5.19 4.55 16.47
CA ALA A 101 -6.46 4.98 15.89
C ALA A 101 -6.30 5.46 14.43
N GLY A 102 -7.44 5.75 13.78
CA GLY A 102 -7.49 6.33 12.44
C GLY A 102 -7.58 5.30 11.31
N PHE A 103 -8.15 4.12 11.57
CA PHE A 103 -8.40 3.10 10.57
C PHE A 103 -9.89 2.73 10.53
N ILE A 104 -10.43 2.60 9.30
CA ILE A 104 -11.80 2.15 9.03
C ILE A 104 -11.70 0.82 8.30
N LYS A 105 -12.32 -0.24 8.83
CA LYS A 105 -12.35 -1.55 8.18
C LYS A 105 -13.62 -1.72 7.36
N ILE A 106 -13.47 -2.26 6.15
CA ILE A 106 -14.57 -2.62 5.25
C ILE A 106 -14.41 -4.05 4.75
N ALA A 107 -15.47 -4.64 4.24
CA ALA A 107 -15.37 -5.95 3.58
C ALA A 107 -14.45 -5.86 2.35
N TYR A 108 -13.68 -6.93 2.10
CA TYR A 108 -12.87 -7.04 0.89
C TYR A 108 -13.75 -7.31 -0.33
N ASP A 109 -13.39 -6.77 -1.49
CA ASP A 109 -14.16 -6.87 -2.74
C ASP A 109 -15.55 -6.23 -2.70
N ASP A 110 -15.76 -5.24 -1.82
CA ASP A 110 -17.03 -4.51 -1.65
C ASP A 110 -16.84 -3.03 -2.02
N LEU A 111 -17.24 -2.67 -3.25
CA LEU A 111 -17.14 -1.28 -3.74
C LEU A 111 -18.17 -0.36 -3.07
N ASP A 112 -19.35 -0.87 -2.72
CA ASP A 112 -20.38 -0.05 -2.07
C ASP A 112 -19.96 0.31 -0.65
N ALA A 113 -19.32 -0.62 0.07
CA ALA A 113 -18.72 -0.36 1.37
C ALA A 113 -17.57 0.65 1.27
N LEU A 114 -16.73 0.56 0.22
CA LEU A 114 -15.66 1.51 -0.02
C LEU A 114 -16.21 2.92 -0.30
N GLU A 115 -17.20 3.06 -1.20
CA GLU A 115 -17.82 4.35 -1.52
C GLU A 115 -18.46 4.97 -0.29
N LYS A 116 -19.20 4.19 0.48
CA LYS A 116 -19.81 4.63 1.73
C LYS A 116 -18.75 5.09 2.74
N ALA A 117 -17.65 4.38 2.87
CA ALA A 117 -16.56 4.77 3.76
C ALA A 117 -15.88 6.07 3.29
N ILE A 118 -15.57 6.19 2.00
CA ILE A 118 -14.95 7.39 1.42
C ILE A 118 -15.83 8.63 1.61
N THR A 119 -17.15 8.48 1.43
CA THR A 119 -18.10 9.59 1.52
C THR A 119 -18.56 9.90 2.95
N SER A 120 -18.20 9.05 3.93
CA SER A 120 -18.62 9.22 5.33
C SER A 120 -17.98 10.42 6.04
N SER A 121 -16.80 10.84 5.57
CA SER A 121 -16.03 11.92 6.21
C SER A 121 -15.05 12.56 5.21
N ASN A 122 -14.79 13.84 5.38
CA ASN A 122 -13.73 14.55 4.65
C ASN A 122 -12.31 14.18 5.13
N ASN A 123 -12.21 13.39 6.21
CA ASN A 123 -10.95 13.01 6.84
C ASN A 123 -10.34 11.71 6.26
N ILE A 124 -10.95 11.15 5.21
CA ILE A 124 -10.41 9.95 4.55
C ILE A 124 -9.17 10.32 3.73
N ALA A 125 -8.02 9.81 4.13
CA ALA A 125 -6.73 10.10 3.51
C ALA A 125 -6.34 9.07 2.45
N GLY A 126 -6.60 7.78 2.71
CA GLY A 126 -6.17 6.69 1.83
C GLY A 126 -6.99 5.43 1.98
N PHE A 127 -6.87 4.57 0.97
CA PHE A 127 -7.34 3.19 0.97
C PHE A 127 -6.15 2.26 0.77
N LEU A 128 -5.86 1.43 1.77
CA LEU A 128 -4.78 0.43 1.77
C LEU A 128 -5.38 -0.95 1.52
N VAL A 129 -4.93 -1.62 0.47
CA VAL A 129 -5.49 -2.89 0.01
C VAL A 129 -4.42 -3.83 -0.54
N GLU A 130 -4.54 -5.12 -0.26
CA GLU A 130 -3.80 -6.17 -0.97
C GLU A 130 -4.51 -6.48 -2.29
N PRO A 131 -3.83 -6.52 -3.44
CA PRO A 131 -4.46 -6.91 -4.71
C PRO A 131 -5.05 -8.32 -4.69
N ILE A 132 -4.43 -9.23 -3.95
CA ILE A 132 -4.90 -10.56 -3.58
C ILE A 132 -4.56 -10.74 -2.12
N GLN A 133 -5.53 -11.05 -1.28
CA GLN A 133 -5.27 -11.35 0.12
C GLN A 133 -4.65 -12.75 0.25
N GLY A 134 -3.33 -12.81 0.45
CA GLY A 134 -2.60 -14.07 0.50
C GLY A 134 -2.79 -14.81 1.82
N GLU A 135 -2.43 -14.20 2.93
CA GLU A 135 -2.45 -14.81 4.27
C GLU A 135 -3.86 -15.17 4.74
N ALA A 136 -4.88 -14.47 4.29
CA ALA A 136 -6.28 -14.75 4.62
C ALA A 136 -6.82 -16.04 3.97
N GLY A 137 -6.13 -16.60 2.95
CA GLY A 137 -6.55 -17.82 2.26
C GLY A 137 -6.58 -17.72 0.74
N VAL A 138 -5.80 -16.81 0.18
CA VAL A 138 -5.71 -16.54 -1.27
C VAL A 138 -7.06 -16.09 -1.85
N TYR A 139 -7.57 -14.99 -1.31
CA TYR A 139 -8.79 -14.37 -1.86
C TYR A 139 -8.44 -13.44 -3.02
N VAL A 140 -8.93 -13.79 -4.21
CA VAL A 140 -8.79 -13.00 -5.43
C VAL A 140 -10.07 -12.19 -5.60
N PRO A 141 -9.99 -10.85 -5.75
CA PRO A 141 -11.18 -10.02 -5.88
C PRO A 141 -11.78 -10.15 -7.29
N SER A 142 -12.98 -9.62 -7.47
CA SER A 142 -13.62 -9.52 -8.79
C SER A 142 -12.74 -8.74 -9.77
N ALA A 143 -12.78 -9.11 -11.05
CA ALA A 143 -11.85 -8.65 -12.08
C ALA A 143 -11.74 -7.11 -12.21
N THR A 144 -12.80 -6.37 -11.86
CA THR A 144 -12.85 -4.91 -11.98
C THR A 144 -12.71 -4.17 -10.65
N TYR A 145 -12.61 -4.90 -9.54
CA TYR A 145 -12.63 -4.28 -8.20
C TYR A 145 -11.53 -3.24 -8.02
N LEU A 146 -10.26 -3.62 -8.22
CA LEU A 146 -9.14 -2.71 -7.97
C LEU A 146 -9.14 -1.49 -8.89
N ALA A 147 -9.51 -1.67 -10.16
CA ALA A 147 -9.60 -0.56 -11.11
C ALA A 147 -10.71 0.43 -10.70
N LYS A 148 -11.89 -0.08 -10.31
CA LYS A 148 -12.98 0.76 -9.82
C LYS A 148 -12.67 1.40 -8.47
N ALA A 149 -12.03 0.67 -7.56
CA ALA A 149 -11.58 1.21 -6.28
C ALA A 149 -10.57 2.35 -6.45
N LYS A 150 -9.60 2.19 -7.37
CA LYS A 150 -8.66 3.25 -7.73
C LYS A 150 -9.39 4.47 -8.28
N ALA A 151 -10.26 4.30 -9.26
CA ALA A 151 -11.04 5.39 -9.85
C ALA A 151 -11.90 6.13 -8.80
N LEU A 152 -12.50 5.39 -7.88
CA LEU A 152 -13.28 5.97 -6.78
C LEU A 152 -12.39 6.79 -5.83
N CYS A 153 -11.22 6.27 -5.47
CA CYS A 153 -10.24 7.01 -4.66
C CYS A 153 -9.80 8.32 -5.35
N GLU A 154 -9.51 8.27 -6.65
CA GLU A 154 -9.11 9.44 -7.44
C GLU A 154 -10.23 10.50 -7.49
N ALA A 155 -11.47 10.08 -7.71
CA ALA A 155 -12.63 10.98 -7.75
C ALA A 155 -12.85 11.75 -6.44
N HIS A 156 -12.44 11.17 -5.31
CA HIS A 156 -12.59 11.76 -3.97
C HIS A 156 -11.29 12.30 -3.36
N ASN A 157 -10.22 12.40 -4.16
CA ASN A 157 -8.90 12.84 -3.67
C ASN A 157 -8.43 12.02 -2.46
N VAL A 158 -8.51 10.69 -2.57
CA VAL A 158 -8.06 9.69 -1.60
C VAL A 158 -6.90 8.92 -2.21
N LEU A 159 -5.83 8.69 -1.46
CA LEU A 159 -4.69 7.92 -1.97
C LEU A 159 -5.04 6.43 -2.08
N PHE A 160 -4.83 5.86 -3.26
CA PHE A 160 -4.90 4.40 -3.45
C PHE A 160 -3.54 3.79 -3.15
N ILE A 161 -3.48 2.88 -2.17
CA ILE A 161 -2.24 2.24 -1.69
C ILE A 161 -2.38 0.73 -1.89
N ALA A 162 -1.69 0.19 -2.89
CA ALA A 162 -1.68 -1.24 -3.15
C ALA A 162 -0.49 -1.89 -2.43
N ASP A 163 -0.76 -2.83 -1.53
CA ASP A 163 0.27 -3.66 -0.91
C ASP A 163 0.59 -4.86 -1.80
N GLU A 164 1.62 -4.70 -2.61
CA GLU A 164 2.15 -5.70 -3.54
C GLU A 164 3.31 -6.52 -2.95
N VAL A 165 3.51 -6.48 -1.64
CA VAL A 165 4.63 -7.17 -0.98
C VAL A 165 4.61 -8.67 -1.28
N GLN A 166 3.45 -9.30 -1.33
CA GLN A 166 3.32 -10.71 -1.65
C GLN A 166 3.03 -10.97 -3.13
N THR A 167 2.33 -10.06 -3.80
CA THR A 167 1.77 -10.26 -5.15
C THR A 167 2.63 -9.70 -6.28
N GLY A 168 3.49 -8.71 -5.99
CA GLY A 168 4.28 -8.00 -6.98
C GLY A 168 5.46 -8.79 -7.55
N ILE A 169 6.21 -8.14 -8.43
CA ILE A 169 7.42 -8.66 -9.08
C ILE A 169 7.15 -10.00 -9.80
N ALA A 170 6.14 -10.00 -10.65
CA ALA A 170 5.73 -11.13 -11.49
C ALA A 170 5.24 -12.39 -10.73
N ARG A 171 4.95 -12.29 -9.42
CA ARG A 171 4.45 -13.42 -8.64
C ARG A 171 3.14 -13.99 -9.20
N THR A 172 2.27 -13.13 -9.71
CA THR A 172 0.93 -13.46 -10.22
C THR A 172 0.86 -13.54 -11.74
N GLY A 173 2.01 -13.45 -12.44
CA GLY A 173 2.11 -13.47 -13.90
C GLY A 173 2.22 -12.09 -14.55
N SER A 174 1.93 -11.01 -13.82
CA SER A 174 2.18 -9.62 -14.21
C SER A 174 3.18 -8.96 -13.27
N LEU A 175 3.83 -7.87 -13.69
CA LEU A 175 4.80 -7.17 -12.84
C LEU A 175 4.20 -6.70 -11.51
N LEU A 176 2.97 -6.20 -11.56
CA LEU A 176 2.15 -5.89 -10.39
C LEU A 176 0.79 -6.58 -10.55
N ALA A 177 0.25 -7.13 -9.49
CA ALA A 177 -1.05 -7.81 -9.53
C ALA A 177 -2.21 -6.84 -9.82
N VAL A 178 -2.11 -5.58 -9.40
CA VAL A 178 -3.09 -4.54 -9.77
C VAL A 178 -3.23 -4.39 -11.29
N CYS A 179 -2.18 -4.63 -12.06
CA CYS A 179 -2.22 -4.59 -13.52
C CYS A 179 -2.94 -5.81 -14.13
N GLY A 180 -2.85 -6.98 -13.51
CA GLY A 180 -3.55 -8.19 -13.95
C GLY A 180 -5.08 -8.13 -13.75
N ASN A 181 -5.55 -7.27 -12.86
CA ASN A 181 -6.96 -7.02 -12.61
C ASN A 181 -7.56 -5.86 -13.43
N CYS A 182 -6.77 -5.17 -14.23
CA CYS A 182 -7.30 -4.17 -15.13
C CYS A 182 -7.70 -4.80 -16.46
N THR A 183 -8.85 -4.37 -17.00
CA THR A 183 -9.36 -4.82 -18.30
C THR A 183 -8.69 -4.14 -19.49
N CYS A 184 -7.57 -3.47 -19.27
CA CYS A 184 -6.79 -2.81 -20.33
C CYS A 184 -6.10 -3.86 -21.17
N GLU A 185 -6.67 -4.18 -22.32
CA GLU A 185 -5.95 -4.90 -23.37
C GLU A 185 -4.75 -4.06 -23.81
N ASN A 186 -3.54 -4.48 -23.38
CA ASN A 186 -2.23 -4.04 -23.84
C ASN A 186 -1.61 -2.74 -23.34
N GLN A 187 -2.17 -1.97 -22.44
CA GLN A 187 -1.42 -0.91 -21.75
C GLN A 187 -1.99 -0.70 -20.35
N CYS A 188 -1.25 -1.09 -19.30
CA CYS A 188 -1.42 -0.42 -18.02
C CYS A 188 -1.08 1.06 -18.28
N GLU A 189 -2.07 1.90 -18.47
CA GLU A 189 -1.86 3.34 -18.36
C GLU A 189 -1.35 3.60 -16.94
N LYS A 190 -0.16 4.15 -16.90
CA LYS A 190 0.71 4.38 -15.76
C LYS A 190 0.11 5.36 -14.77
#